data_5be17ec1655bc991194cdd76acd276a4
#
_entry.id   5be17ec1655bc991194cdd76acd276a4
#
_cell.length_a   1.000
_cell.length_b   1.000
_cell.length_c   1.000
_cell.angle_alpha   90.00
_cell.angle_beta   90.00
_cell.angle_gamma   90.00
#
_symmetry.space_group_name_H-M   'P 1'
#
loop_
_entity.id
_entity.type
_entity.pdbx_description
1 polymer ?
#
loop_
_entity_poly.entity_id
_entity_poly.type
_entity_poly.pdbx_seq_one_letter_code
_entity_poly.pdbx_strand_id
1 'polypeptide(L)'
;RRSFRKARNMSSRHCFRLGLERRISVEYKVDDRELHADTFLSFVDKIWPGNYDTEKTEAALTKTINITAYDGQTLVGCLRILSDGYFFGTITELLVLPEYQKQGIGSRLLNLAKEHTPTMLYFGAQPGVEEFYEKNGCKRSLQSYVINLDG
;
A
#
# COMPACT_ATOMS: atom_id res chain seq x y z
N ARG A 1 11.91 -59.26 -48.23
CA ARG A 1 11.97 -60.08 -47.01
C ARG A 1 12.09 -59.13 -45.86
N ARG A 2 10.93 -58.84 -45.29
CA ARG A 2 10.52 -58.22 -44.06
C ARG A 2 11.43 -57.13 -43.42
N SER A 3 11.05 -55.97 -43.72
CA SER A 3 11.43 -54.71 -43.07
C SER A 3 10.70 -54.56 -41.74
N PHE A 4 11.44 -54.36 -40.64
CA PHE A 4 10.86 -53.93 -39.36
C PHE A 4 11.01 -52.44 -39.25
N ARG A 5 9.90 -51.70 -39.33
CA ARG A 5 9.82 -50.29 -38.99
C ARG A 5 9.78 -50.14 -37.47
N LYS A 6 10.80 -49.49 -36.93
CA LYS A 6 10.89 -49.07 -35.54
C LYS A 6 10.01 -47.83 -35.33
N ALA A 7 8.91 -47.98 -34.62
CA ALA A 7 8.09 -46.84 -34.16
C ALA A 7 8.86 -46.03 -33.16
N ARG A 8 9.09 -44.75 -33.45
CA ARG A 8 9.61 -43.78 -32.52
C ARG A 8 8.47 -43.28 -31.65
N ASN A 9 8.52 -43.59 -30.38
CA ASN A 9 7.64 -43.08 -29.35
C ASN A 9 8.03 -41.62 -29.04
N MET A 10 7.27 -40.68 -29.55
CA MET A 10 7.39 -39.28 -29.19
C MET A 10 6.47 -39.00 -28.00
N SER A 11 7.04 -39.10 -26.81
CA SER A 11 6.42 -38.59 -25.59
C SER A 11 6.69 -37.07 -25.50
N SER A 12 5.86 -36.28 -26.13
CA SER A 12 5.84 -34.83 -25.86
C SER A 12 4.93 -34.55 -24.66
N ARG A 13 5.52 -34.56 -23.48
CA ARG A 13 4.88 -33.99 -22.31
C ARG A 13 4.93 -32.47 -22.41
N HIS A 14 3.99 -31.91 -23.13
CA HIS A 14 3.65 -30.49 -22.98
C HIS A 14 2.84 -30.36 -21.70
N CYS A 15 3.56 -30.10 -20.63
CA CYS A 15 2.95 -29.55 -19.40
C CYS A 15 2.55 -28.12 -19.71
N PHE A 16 1.32 -27.90 -20.17
CA PHE A 16 0.68 -26.59 -20.15
C PHE A 16 0.50 -26.20 -18.69
N ARG A 17 1.46 -25.44 -18.17
CA ARG A 17 1.32 -24.68 -16.94
C ARG A 17 0.34 -23.57 -17.26
N LEU A 18 -0.94 -23.80 -17.03
CA LEU A 18 -1.94 -22.75 -16.92
C LEU A 18 -1.56 -21.91 -15.71
N GLY A 19 -0.70 -20.92 -15.93
CA GLY A 19 -0.53 -19.81 -15.02
C GLY A 19 -1.83 -19.03 -15.03
N LEU A 20 -2.75 -19.35 -14.13
CA LEU A 20 -3.78 -18.42 -13.73
C LEU A 20 -3.04 -17.26 -13.04
N GLU A 21 -2.65 -16.26 -13.83
CA GLU A 21 -2.31 -14.96 -13.28
C GLU A 21 -3.58 -14.45 -12.59
N ARG A 22 -3.59 -14.56 -11.27
CA ARG A 22 -4.65 -13.99 -10.43
C ARG A 22 -4.68 -12.49 -10.75
N ARG A 23 -5.70 -12.05 -11.48
CA ARG A 23 -5.94 -10.61 -11.64
C ARG A 23 -6.20 -10.04 -10.26
N ILE A 24 -5.23 -9.27 -9.77
CA ILE A 24 -5.37 -8.55 -8.53
C ILE A 24 -6.43 -7.47 -8.78
N SER A 25 -7.56 -7.59 -8.08
CA SER A 25 -8.62 -6.59 -8.11
C SER A 25 -8.58 -5.82 -6.80
N VAL A 26 -7.91 -4.67 -6.82
CA VAL A 26 -7.78 -3.82 -5.63
C VAL A 26 -8.98 -2.91 -5.51
N GLU A 27 -9.68 -3.01 -4.39
CA GLU A 27 -10.73 -2.09 -3.97
C GLU A 27 -10.14 -0.99 -3.09
N TYR A 28 -10.56 0.26 -3.32
CA TYR A 28 -10.12 1.41 -2.54
C TYR A 28 -11.28 2.00 -1.76
N LYS A 29 -11.04 2.33 -0.49
CA LYS A 29 -11.99 3.04 0.35
C LYS A 29 -11.37 4.36 0.80
N VAL A 30 -12.16 5.44 0.76
CA VAL A 30 -11.78 6.76 1.28
C VAL A 30 -12.50 6.96 2.61
N ASP A 31 -11.77 7.47 3.60
CA ASP A 31 -12.26 7.62 4.97
C ASP A 31 -12.84 6.32 5.54
N ASP A 32 -12.07 5.25 5.40
CA ASP A 32 -12.46 3.91 5.84
C ASP A 32 -12.63 3.86 7.37
N ARG A 33 -13.88 3.98 7.82
CA ARG A 33 -14.24 3.94 9.24
C ARG A 33 -14.37 2.53 9.80
N GLU A 34 -14.26 1.51 8.93
CA GLU A 34 -14.26 0.10 9.31
C GLU A 34 -12.84 -0.44 9.52
N LEU A 35 -11.82 0.40 9.31
CA LEU A 35 -10.44 0.02 9.59
C LEU A 35 -10.19 0.01 11.10
N HIS A 36 -10.04 -1.17 11.68
CA HIS A 36 -9.73 -1.37 13.09
C HIS A 36 -8.23 -1.62 13.32
N ALA A 37 -7.79 -1.35 14.56
CA ALA A 37 -6.39 -1.46 14.96
C ALA A 37 -5.79 -2.83 14.67
N ASP A 38 -6.50 -3.92 14.92
CA ASP A 38 -5.98 -5.29 14.69
C ASP A 38 -5.61 -5.53 13.22
N THR A 39 -6.48 -5.11 12.29
CA THR A 39 -6.24 -5.21 10.85
C THR A 39 -5.08 -4.31 10.45
N PHE A 40 -5.09 -3.06 10.93
CA PHE A 40 -4.05 -2.09 10.61
C PHE A 40 -2.68 -2.51 11.15
N LEU A 41 -2.59 -2.94 12.41
CA LEU A 41 -1.33 -3.37 13.02
C LEU A 41 -0.79 -4.66 12.40
N SER A 42 -1.66 -5.62 12.06
CA SER A 42 -1.25 -6.82 11.32
C SER A 42 -0.67 -6.50 9.94
N PHE A 43 -1.15 -5.44 9.32
CA PHE A 43 -0.61 -4.92 8.06
C PHE A 43 0.72 -4.17 8.28
N VAL A 44 0.78 -3.26 9.26
CA VAL A 44 1.99 -2.48 9.56
C VAL A 44 3.15 -3.37 9.97
N ASP A 45 2.91 -4.39 10.79
CA ASP A 45 3.95 -5.31 11.29
C ASP A 45 4.68 -6.06 10.17
N LYS A 46 4.03 -6.27 9.03
CA LYS A 46 4.67 -6.87 7.84
C LYS A 46 5.66 -5.92 7.15
N ILE A 47 5.56 -4.62 7.39
CA ILE A 47 6.39 -3.59 6.74
C ILE A 47 7.39 -3.03 7.74
N TRP A 48 6.92 -2.69 8.93
CA TRP A 48 7.66 -2.13 10.04
C TRP A 48 7.37 -2.94 11.31
N PRO A 49 8.05 -4.07 11.52
CA PRO A 49 7.88 -4.87 12.73
C PRO A 49 8.14 -4.05 13.99
N GLY A 50 7.26 -4.14 14.98
CA GLY A 50 7.39 -3.35 16.19
C GLY A 50 6.40 -3.78 17.28
N ASN A 51 6.51 -3.13 18.43
CA ASN A 51 5.56 -3.30 19.53
C ASN A 51 4.62 -2.09 19.56
N TYR A 52 3.39 -2.29 19.13
CA TYR A 52 2.39 -1.24 18.98
C TYR A 52 1.29 -1.36 20.03
N ASP A 53 0.82 -0.23 20.51
CA ASP A 53 -0.30 -0.13 21.44
C ASP A 53 -1.62 -0.14 20.65
N THR A 54 -2.39 -1.21 20.80
CA THR A 54 -3.65 -1.42 20.06
C THR A 54 -4.70 -0.37 20.42
N GLU A 55 -4.84 -0.01 21.70
CA GLU A 55 -5.85 0.96 22.14
C GLU A 55 -5.54 2.36 21.62
N LYS A 56 -4.27 2.77 21.70
CA LYS A 56 -3.83 4.05 21.12
C LYS A 56 -3.99 4.07 19.61
N THR A 57 -3.70 2.96 18.95
CA THR A 57 -3.86 2.84 17.49
C THR A 57 -5.32 2.99 17.11
N GLU A 58 -6.24 2.29 17.79
CA GLU A 58 -7.68 2.41 17.54
C GLU A 58 -8.15 3.85 17.71
N ALA A 59 -7.76 4.50 18.80
CA ALA A 59 -8.10 5.90 19.04
C ALA A 59 -7.51 6.85 17.96
N ALA A 60 -6.30 6.58 17.47
CA ALA A 60 -5.66 7.38 16.42
C ALA A 60 -6.36 7.22 15.07
N LEU A 61 -6.79 6.00 14.70
CA LEU A 61 -7.51 5.73 13.45
C LEU A 61 -8.82 6.51 13.36
N THR A 62 -9.50 6.76 14.48
CA THR A 62 -10.73 7.56 14.50
C THR A 62 -10.50 9.05 14.21
N LYS A 63 -9.26 9.53 14.38
CA LYS A 63 -8.89 10.95 14.20
C LYS A 63 -8.27 11.26 12.84
N THR A 64 -8.02 10.24 12.04
CA THR A 64 -7.42 10.38 10.72
C THR A 64 -8.41 10.04 9.62
N ILE A 65 -8.19 10.58 8.43
CA ILE A 65 -8.83 10.13 7.20
C ILE A 65 -8.01 8.93 6.72
N ASN A 66 -8.61 7.76 6.71
CA ASN A 66 -7.95 6.52 6.34
C ASN A 66 -8.32 6.15 4.91
N ILE A 67 -7.34 6.16 4.01
CA ILE A 67 -7.52 5.71 2.63
C ILE A 67 -6.88 4.34 2.50
N THR A 68 -7.68 3.34 2.22
CA THR A 68 -7.28 1.93 2.23
C THR A 68 -7.37 1.29 0.85
N ALA A 69 -6.57 0.26 0.64
CA ALA A 69 -6.56 -0.58 -0.54
C ALA A 69 -6.63 -2.05 -0.10
N TYR A 70 -7.61 -2.78 -0.62
CA TYR A 70 -7.86 -4.19 -0.29
C TYR A 70 -7.77 -5.07 -1.54
N ASP A 71 -7.12 -6.22 -1.42
CA ASP A 71 -7.26 -7.36 -2.33
C ASP A 71 -8.14 -8.40 -1.64
N GLY A 72 -9.41 -8.46 -2.02
CA GLY A 72 -10.42 -9.20 -1.28
C GLY A 72 -10.59 -8.64 0.14
N GLN A 73 -10.28 -9.44 1.15
CA GLN A 73 -10.34 -9.02 2.55
C GLN A 73 -8.97 -8.63 3.12
N THR A 74 -7.92 -8.70 2.33
CA THR A 74 -6.57 -8.39 2.77
C THR A 74 -6.26 -6.91 2.57
N LEU A 75 -5.93 -6.19 3.63
CA LEU A 75 -5.39 -4.83 3.56
C LEU A 75 -4.00 -4.89 2.93
N VAL A 76 -3.84 -4.28 1.77
CA VAL A 76 -2.59 -4.31 0.99
C VAL A 76 -1.93 -2.94 0.88
N GLY A 77 -2.66 -1.88 1.16
CA GLY A 77 -2.14 -0.51 1.16
C GLY A 77 -2.97 0.39 2.06
N CYS A 78 -2.32 1.39 2.65
CA CYS A 78 -2.97 2.38 3.49
C CYS A 78 -2.23 3.72 3.42
N LEU A 79 -2.98 4.80 3.32
CA LEU A 79 -2.52 6.16 3.48
C LEU A 79 -3.41 6.85 4.52
N ARG A 80 -2.80 7.45 5.54
CA ARG A 80 -3.57 8.18 6.56
C ARG A 80 -3.23 9.66 6.53
N ILE A 81 -4.26 10.48 6.72
CA ILE A 81 -4.16 11.93 6.78
C ILE A 81 -4.63 12.40 8.14
N LEU A 82 -3.81 13.17 8.82
CA LEU A 82 -4.20 13.98 9.97
C LEU A 82 -4.40 15.41 9.51
N SER A 83 -5.57 15.98 9.74
CA SER A 83 -5.93 17.33 9.26
C SER A 83 -6.86 18.02 10.25
N ASP A 84 -6.73 19.37 10.34
CA ASP A 84 -7.70 20.20 11.04
C ASP A 84 -8.99 20.42 10.23
N GLY A 85 -9.03 19.97 8.99
CA GLY A 85 -10.16 20.08 8.08
C GLY A 85 -10.29 21.44 7.38
N TYR A 86 -9.42 22.41 7.69
CA TYR A 86 -9.53 23.80 7.20
C TYR A 86 -8.25 24.32 6.53
N PHE A 87 -7.11 24.23 7.21
CA PHE A 87 -5.89 24.90 6.78
C PHE A 87 -4.70 23.96 6.63
N PHE A 88 -4.56 22.99 7.52
CA PHE A 88 -3.37 22.16 7.61
C PHE A 88 -3.71 20.66 7.62
N GLY A 89 -2.88 19.90 6.96
CA GLY A 89 -2.89 18.46 7.03
C GLY A 89 -1.51 17.86 6.78
N THR A 90 -1.34 16.65 7.25
CA THR A 90 -0.14 15.85 7.01
C THR A 90 -0.51 14.41 6.64
N ILE A 91 0.26 13.82 5.75
CA ILE A 91 0.24 12.38 5.56
C ILE A 91 1.10 11.79 6.67
N THR A 92 0.49 10.99 7.54
CA THR A 92 1.18 10.34 8.65
C THR A 92 1.99 9.15 8.15
N GLU A 93 1.43 8.34 7.26
CA GLU A 93 2.12 7.29 6.52
C GLU A 93 1.43 6.97 5.20
N LEU A 94 2.22 6.45 4.27
CA LEU A 94 1.78 5.80 3.04
C LEU A 94 2.52 4.48 2.91
N LEU A 95 1.80 3.39 3.06
CA LEU A 95 2.35 2.04 3.10
C LEU A 95 1.67 1.14 2.07
N VAL A 96 2.46 0.29 1.43
CA VAL A 96 1.99 -0.79 0.54
C VAL A 96 2.79 -2.03 0.85
N LEU A 97 2.12 -3.18 1.00
CA LEU A 97 2.80 -4.46 1.23
C LEU A 97 3.85 -4.71 0.14
N PRO A 98 5.04 -5.22 0.48
CA PRO A 98 6.14 -5.41 -0.47
C PRO A 98 5.74 -6.15 -1.75
N GLU A 99 4.95 -7.22 -1.63
CA GLU A 99 4.47 -8.04 -2.74
C GLU A 99 3.42 -7.34 -3.64
N TYR A 100 2.88 -6.21 -3.19
CA TYR A 100 1.92 -5.37 -3.94
C TYR A 100 2.52 -4.06 -4.44
N GLN A 101 3.79 -3.80 -4.16
CA GLN A 101 4.49 -2.61 -4.65
C GLN A 101 4.72 -2.65 -6.17
N LYS A 102 5.02 -1.47 -6.75
CA LYS A 102 5.27 -1.29 -8.20
C LYS A 102 4.09 -1.70 -9.10
N GLN A 103 2.88 -1.73 -8.57
CA GLN A 103 1.64 -2.04 -9.28
C GLN A 103 0.67 -0.84 -9.31
N GLY A 104 1.15 0.35 -8.95
CA GLY A 104 0.37 1.58 -8.98
C GLY A 104 -0.50 1.85 -7.74
N ILE A 105 -0.51 0.97 -6.73
CA ILE A 105 -1.36 1.12 -5.54
C ILE A 105 -0.98 2.38 -4.77
N GLY A 106 0.31 2.59 -4.49
CA GLY A 106 0.78 3.80 -3.78
C GLY A 106 0.41 5.09 -4.51
N SER A 107 0.56 5.12 -5.84
CA SER A 107 0.17 6.26 -6.67
C SER A 107 -1.34 6.52 -6.62
N ARG A 108 -2.15 5.46 -6.63
CA ARG A 108 -3.61 5.61 -6.53
C ARG A 108 -4.04 6.12 -5.15
N LEU A 109 -3.46 5.60 -4.07
CA LEU A 109 -3.69 6.10 -2.70
C LEU A 109 -3.35 7.60 -2.59
N LEU A 110 -2.20 8.00 -3.13
CA LEU A 110 -1.77 9.40 -3.10
C LEU A 110 -2.69 10.31 -3.93
N ASN A 111 -3.18 9.83 -5.08
CA ASN A 111 -4.16 10.58 -5.87
C ASN A 111 -5.49 10.72 -5.14
N LEU A 112 -5.99 9.66 -4.49
CA LEU A 112 -7.19 9.75 -3.66
C LEU A 112 -7.00 10.74 -2.51
N ALA A 113 -5.82 10.78 -1.88
CA ALA A 113 -5.51 11.79 -0.87
C ALA A 113 -5.62 13.21 -1.42
N LYS A 114 -5.10 13.48 -2.62
CA LYS A 114 -5.22 14.78 -3.28
C LYS A 114 -6.66 15.16 -3.63
N GLU A 115 -7.44 14.18 -4.08
CA GLU A 115 -8.83 14.38 -4.49
C GLU A 115 -9.76 14.66 -3.29
N HIS A 116 -9.45 14.11 -2.11
CA HIS A 116 -10.34 14.08 -0.95
C HIS A 116 -9.86 14.87 0.26
N THR A 117 -8.67 15.47 0.21
CA THR A 117 -8.23 16.35 1.30
C THR A 117 -8.79 17.75 1.13
N PRO A 118 -9.31 18.39 2.20
CA PRO A 118 -9.72 19.79 2.15
C PRO A 118 -8.55 20.76 2.27
N THR A 119 -7.34 20.28 2.57
CA THR A 119 -6.19 21.13 2.92
C THR A 119 -4.97 20.80 2.07
N MET A 120 -3.97 21.67 2.07
CA MET A 120 -2.62 21.30 1.66
C MET A 120 -2.07 20.24 2.62
N LEU A 121 -1.36 19.25 2.06
CA LEU A 121 -0.73 18.18 2.84
C LEU A 121 0.78 18.38 2.86
N TYR A 122 1.32 18.47 4.07
CA TYR A 122 2.76 18.43 4.32
C TYR A 122 3.14 17.05 4.85
N PHE A 123 4.29 16.53 4.46
CA PHE A 123 4.78 15.24 4.96
C PHE A 123 6.28 15.10 4.69
N GLY A 124 6.90 14.21 5.46
CA GLY A 124 8.28 13.77 5.22
C GLY A 124 8.34 12.51 4.35
N ALA A 125 9.28 12.46 3.45
CA ALA A 125 9.63 11.25 2.72
C ALA A 125 10.80 10.55 3.40
N GLN A 126 10.74 9.22 3.52
CA GLN A 126 11.91 8.45 3.93
C GLN A 126 13.01 8.58 2.86
N PRO A 127 14.29 8.57 3.25
CA PRO A 127 15.38 8.58 2.29
C PRO A 127 15.24 7.47 1.24
N GLY A 128 15.41 7.82 -0.03
CA GLY A 128 15.36 6.87 -1.15
C GLY A 128 13.99 6.66 -1.80
N VAL A 129 12.92 7.29 -1.27
CA VAL A 129 11.58 7.22 -1.88
C VAL A 129 11.11 8.57 -2.47
N GLU A 130 11.97 9.57 -2.49
CA GLU A 130 11.65 10.94 -2.95
C GLU A 130 11.16 10.94 -4.39
N GLU A 131 11.78 10.14 -5.26
CA GLU A 131 11.43 10.04 -6.67
C GLU A 131 9.97 9.58 -6.88
N PHE A 132 9.47 8.69 -6.02
CA PHE A 132 8.07 8.28 -6.06
C PHE A 132 7.12 9.48 -5.89
N TYR A 133 7.38 10.33 -4.92
CA TYR A 133 6.54 11.51 -4.67
C TYR A 133 6.67 12.54 -5.78
N GLU A 134 7.87 12.80 -6.27
CA GLU A 134 8.13 13.73 -7.38
C GLU A 134 7.42 13.29 -8.66
N LYS A 135 7.50 11.99 -9.03
CA LYS A 135 6.77 11.41 -10.17
C LYS A 135 5.24 11.52 -10.03
N ASN A 136 4.74 11.52 -8.80
CA ASN A 136 3.33 11.71 -8.50
C ASN A 136 2.95 13.19 -8.32
N GLY A 137 3.80 14.14 -8.72
CA GLY A 137 3.50 15.56 -8.74
C GLY A 137 3.59 16.26 -7.39
N CYS A 138 4.21 15.63 -6.38
CA CYS A 138 4.56 16.29 -5.14
C CYS A 138 5.81 17.15 -5.34
N LYS A 139 5.88 18.27 -4.64
CA LYS A 139 7.02 19.20 -4.71
C LYS A 139 7.75 19.21 -3.39
N ARG A 140 9.06 19.32 -3.42
CA ARG A 140 9.86 19.58 -2.21
C ARG A 140 9.42 20.91 -1.61
N SER A 141 9.32 20.92 -0.31
CA SER A 141 8.88 22.08 0.47
C SER A 141 9.91 22.41 1.55
N LEU A 142 9.46 22.94 2.67
CA LEU A 142 10.29 23.35 3.79
C LEU A 142 10.99 22.15 4.43
N GLN A 143 12.17 22.41 5.01
CA GLN A 143 12.82 21.43 5.89
C GLN A 143 11.95 21.21 7.13
N SER A 144 11.79 19.97 7.52
CA SER A 144 11.03 19.59 8.72
C SER A 144 11.96 19.46 9.92
N TYR A 145 11.39 19.77 11.09
CA TYR A 145 12.01 19.56 12.40
C TYR A 145 11.10 18.66 13.22
N VAL A 146 11.66 17.93 14.16
CA VAL A 146 10.94 17.07 15.06
C VAL A 146 11.27 17.39 16.50
N ILE A 147 10.27 17.25 17.37
CA ILE A 147 10.40 17.42 18.81
C ILE A 147 10.04 16.08 19.46
N ASN A 148 10.67 15.74 20.58
CA ASN A 148 10.42 14.52 21.36
C ASN A 148 10.69 13.21 20.59
N LEU A 149 11.86 13.13 19.95
CA LEU A 149 12.34 11.91 19.29
C LEU A 149 12.43 10.70 20.24
N ASP A 150 12.64 10.97 21.54
CA ASP A 150 12.88 9.97 22.58
C ASP A 150 11.60 9.63 23.37
N GLY A 151 10.42 9.92 22.81
CA GLY A 151 9.11 9.71 23.41
C GLY A 151 8.49 8.36 23.11
#